data_8bb06916b702f55361a478966dc668be
#
_entry.id   8bb06916b702f55361a478966dc668be
#
_cell.length_a   1.000
_cell.length_b   1.000
_cell.length_c   1.000
_cell.angle_alpha   90.00
_cell.angle_beta   90.00
_cell.angle_gamma   90.00
#
_symmetry.space_group_name_H-M   'P 1'
#
loop_
_entity.id
_entity.type
_entity.pdbx_description
1 polymer ?
#
loop_
_entity_poly.entity_id
_entity_poly.type
_entity_poly.pdbx_seq_one_letter_code
_entity_poly.pdbx_strand_id
1 'polypeptide(L)'
;MDKNILEYVVSGTSYMRLSNPAVCRDETNTEIVNMLINKLVQDQFSHKFSMLYNGHTESSFGERFKPYNPYQVHADSGGLQMITLGLDITDELKDKVYENQAKYADVGMCFDEIPVKVADGRSERNDTKGRSFDKDNFEDYARKTGQNIKRQLEIFDKHESTCKPFVILQGNDIDTYMQWYEYIMEEVPNEWHTRLGGVALGAAALGTGTLEDIKRGFIASEIAKMWPQDKMHLHVLGIGSIRRMLPYLVNLQNGLY
;
A
#
# COMPACT_ATOMS: atom_id res chain seq x y z
N MET A 1 -12.42 -22.48 9.96
CA MET A 1 -11.74 -22.03 8.73
C MET A 1 -12.19 -20.61 8.50
N ASP A 2 -11.35 -19.65 8.78
CA ASP A 2 -11.63 -18.26 8.41
C ASP A 2 -11.61 -18.19 6.88
N LYS A 3 -12.75 -17.80 6.33
CA LYS A 3 -12.87 -17.64 4.87
C LYS A 3 -11.92 -16.54 4.43
N ASN A 4 -11.18 -16.78 3.37
CA ASN A 4 -10.41 -15.73 2.70
C ASN A 4 -11.34 -14.55 2.43
N ILE A 5 -10.99 -13.39 2.97
CA ILE A 5 -11.82 -12.19 2.90
C ILE A 5 -11.16 -11.24 1.91
N LEU A 6 -11.92 -10.84 0.88
CA LEU A 6 -11.52 -9.72 0.06
C LEU A 6 -11.92 -8.42 0.78
N GLU A 7 -10.94 -7.61 1.07
CA GLU A 7 -11.11 -6.32 1.70
C GLU A 7 -10.84 -5.20 0.70
N TYR A 8 -11.73 -4.21 0.66
CA TYR A 8 -11.49 -3.02 -0.14
C TYR A 8 -10.95 -1.91 0.75
N VAL A 9 -9.70 -1.50 0.47
CA VAL A 9 -9.03 -0.41 1.17
C VAL A 9 -9.28 0.89 0.41
N VAL A 10 -10.02 1.79 1.01
CA VAL A 10 -10.42 3.06 0.38
C VAL A 10 -9.34 4.11 0.61
N SER A 11 -8.85 4.72 -0.46
CA SER A 11 -8.02 5.92 -0.33
C SER A 11 -8.84 7.07 0.25
N GLY A 12 -8.50 7.47 1.48
CA GLY A 12 -9.36 8.20 2.38
C GLY A 12 -9.69 9.64 2.02
N THR A 13 -8.88 10.28 1.17
CA THR A 13 -9.05 11.70 0.87
C THR A 13 -10.38 12.05 0.21
N SER A 14 -10.91 11.17 -0.62
CA SER A 14 -12.16 11.43 -1.33
C SER A 14 -13.36 11.48 -0.39
N TYR A 15 -13.43 10.59 0.60
CA TYR A 15 -14.51 10.55 1.58
C TYR A 15 -14.41 11.69 2.59
N MET A 16 -13.21 11.99 3.05
CA MET A 16 -13.01 13.09 4.00
C MET A 16 -13.23 14.45 3.37
N ARG A 17 -13.02 14.59 2.06
CA ARG A 17 -13.40 15.81 1.33
C ARG A 17 -14.91 16.01 1.30
N LEU A 18 -15.69 14.93 1.20
CA LEU A 18 -17.16 15.00 1.24
C LEU A 18 -17.68 15.40 2.62
N SER A 19 -16.98 15.01 3.70
CA SER A 19 -17.32 15.37 5.08
C SER A 19 -16.64 16.66 5.57
N ASN A 20 -15.84 17.33 4.74
CA ASN A 20 -15.18 18.57 5.11
C ASN A 20 -16.11 19.77 4.87
N PRO A 21 -16.47 20.56 5.91
CA PRO A 21 -17.32 21.73 5.78
C PRO A 21 -16.80 22.77 4.76
N ALA A 22 -15.48 22.84 4.58
CA ALA A 22 -14.87 23.72 3.56
C ALA A 22 -15.12 23.27 2.11
N VAL A 23 -15.47 22.00 1.91
CA VAL A 23 -15.80 21.42 0.59
C VAL A 23 -17.30 21.29 0.41
N CYS A 24 -18.01 20.85 1.45
CA CYS A 24 -19.45 20.90 1.52
C CYS A 24 -19.84 22.31 1.99
N ARG A 25 -20.13 23.20 1.07
CA ARG A 25 -20.52 24.60 1.35
C ARG A 25 -21.79 24.76 2.18
N ASP A 26 -22.35 23.67 2.68
CA ASP A 26 -23.62 23.59 3.40
C ASP A 26 -23.45 22.59 4.55
N GLU A 27 -23.69 23.04 5.77
CA GLU A 27 -23.66 22.22 6.98
C GLU A 27 -24.61 21.03 6.91
N THR A 28 -25.79 21.22 6.31
CA THR A 28 -26.80 20.17 6.14
C THR A 28 -26.27 19.03 5.27
N ASN A 29 -25.57 19.35 4.20
CA ASN A 29 -24.95 18.33 3.35
C ASN A 29 -23.82 17.59 4.07
N THR A 30 -23.06 18.26 4.91
CA THR A 30 -22.02 17.64 5.75
C THR A 30 -22.63 16.66 6.75
N GLU A 31 -23.74 17.03 7.41
CA GLU A 31 -24.45 16.15 8.34
C GLU A 31 -25.04 14.93 7.62
N ILE A 32 -25.66 15.11 6.46
CA ILE A 32 -26.19 14.01 5.64
C ILE A 32 -25.08 13.05 5.22
N VAL A 33 -23.94 13.56 4.74
CA VAL A 33 -22.80 12.74 4.33
C VAL A 33 -22.22 11.98 5.54
N ASN A 34 -22.05 12.63 6.68
CA ASN A 34 -21.59 11.98 7.90
C ASN A 34 -22.58 10.91 8.38
N MET A 35 -23.87 11.19 8.31
CA MET A 35 -24.92 10.22 8.65
C MET A 35 -24.87 9.00 7.70
N LEU A 36 -24.72 9.23 6.39
CA LEU A 36 -24.61 8.16 5.39
C LEU A 36 -23.34 7.34 5.60
N ILE A 37 -22.20 7.99 5.84
CA ILE A 37 -20.94 7.30 6.12
C ILE A 37 -21.06 6.49 7.40
N ASN A 38 -21.57 7.07 8.48
CA ASN A 38 -21.79 6.36 9.73
C ASN A 38 -22.75 5.19 9.56
N LYS A 39 -23.80 5.36 8.78
CA LYS A 39 -24.75 4.29 8.47
C LYS A 39 -24.12 3.20 7.62
N LEU A 40 -23.32 3.54 6.61
CA LEU A 40 -22.54 2.59 5.81
C LEU A 40 -21.53 1.82 6.64
N VAL A 41 -20.92 2.45 7.64
CA VAL A 41 -19.96 1.83 8.55
C VAL A 41 -20.64 1.00 9.64
N GLN A 42 -21.80 1.44 10.14
CA GLN A 42 -22.54 0.80 11.22
C GLN A 42 -23.53 -0.27 10.75
N ASP A 43 -24.21 -0.05 9.62
CA ASP A 43 -25.15 -1.00 9.04
C ASP A 43 -24.44 -2.05 8.19
N GLN A 44 -23.84 -3.03 8.88
CA GLN A 44 -23.72 -4.41 8.42
C GLN A 44 -23.45 -4.62 6.93
N PHE A 45 -22.57 -3.86 6.31
CA PHE A 45 -21.87 -4.46 5.20
C PHE A 45 -21.12 -5.67 5.79
N SER A 46 -21.47 -6.85 5.33
CA SER A 46 -20.75 -8.09 5.65
C SER A 46 -19.28 -8.05 5.23
N HIS A 47 -18.82 -6.92 4.77
CA HIS A 47 -17.48 -6.65 4.29
C HIS A 47 -16.84 -5.55 5.13
N LYS A 48 -15.75 -5.91 5.77
CA LYS A 48 -14.92 -4.99 6.51
C LYS A 48 -14.37 -3.91 5.57
N PHE A 49 -14.35 -2.70 6.05
CA PHE A 49 -13.93 -1.52 5.30
C PHE A 49 -12.69 -0.94 5.94
N SER A 50 -11.64 -0.79 5.16
CA SER A 50 -10.38 -0.19 5.60
C SER A 50 -10.10 1.11 4.86
N MET A 51 -9.33 1.99 5.49
CA MET A 51 -8.99 3.29 4.95
C MET A 51 -7.48 3.40 4.76
N LEU A 52 -7.08 4.06 3.68
CA LEU A 52 -5.69 4.36 3.36
C LEU A 52 -5.46 5.86 3.31
N TYR A 53 -4.39 6.33 3.90
CA TYR A 53 -3.91 7.71 3.74
C TYR A 53 -2.43 7.75 3.34
N ASN A 54 -2.01 8.88 2.77
CA ASN A 54 -0.61 9.12 2.46
C ASN A 54 0.10 9.64 3.72
N GLY A 55 1.06 8.89 4.24
CA GLY A 55 1.78 9.21 5.49
C GLY A 55 2.57 10.51 5.42
N HIS A 56 2.98 10.94 4.23
CA HIS A 56 3.67 12.22 4.05
C HIS A 56 2.72 13.41 3.91
N THR A 57 1.85 13.38 2.89
CA THR A 57 1.01 14.56 2.56
C THR A 57 -0.26 14.65 3.37
N GLU A 58 -0.65 13.56 4.00
CA GLU A 58 -1.92 13.38 4.70
C GLU A 58 -1.72 12.93 6.15
N SER A 59 -0.59 13.31 6.76
CA SER A 59 -0.20 12.86 8.11
C SER A 59 -1.25 13.08 9.20
N SER A 60 -2.14 14.08 9.04
CA SER A 60 -3.24 14.34 9.98
C SER A 60 -4.46 13.42 9.79
N PHE A 61 -4.50 12.61 8.72
CA PHE A 61 -5.67 11.80 8.43
C PHE A 61 -5.79 10.57 9.31
N GLY A 62 -4.70 10.00 9.77
CA GLY A 62 -4.73 8.87 10.68
C GLY A 62 -5.59 9.14 11.93
N GLU A 63 -5.51 10.34 12.50
CA GLU A 63 -6.37 10.74 13.60
C GLU A 63 -7.82 10.98 13.16
N ARG A 64 -8.01 11.58 11.98
CA ARG A 64 -9.34 11.89 11.44
C ARG A 64 -10.14 10.65 11.04
N PHE A 65 -9.50 9.50 10.85
CA PHE A 65 -10.19 8.25 10.53
C PHE A 65 -10.89 7.61 11.74
N LYS A 66 -10.48 7.92 12.95
CA LYS A 66 -11.05 7.36 14.18
C LYS A 66 -12.58 7.42 14.25
N PRO A 67 -13.25 8.55 13.92
CA PRO A 67 -14.71 8.63 13.96
C PRO A 67 -15.44 7.68 13.01
N TYR A 68 -14.77 7.23 11.94
CA TYR A 68 -15.36 6.30 10.97
C TYR A 68 -15.22 4.85 11.37
N ASN A 69 -14.47 4.56 12.44
CA ASN A 69 -14.24 3.21 12.97
C ASN A 69 -13.90 2.18 11.86
N PRO A 70 -12.90 2.43 11.02
CA PRO A 70 -12.52 1.50 9.97
C PRO A 70 -12.05 0.18 10.57
N TYR A 71 -12.12 -0.88 9.78
CA TYR A 71 -11.58 -2.18 10.21
C TYR A 71 -10.05 -2.11 10.40
N GLN A 72 -9.36 -1.49 9.46
CA GLN A 72 -7.95 -1.16 9.55
C GLN A 72 -7.67 0.22 8.96
N VAL A 73 -6.66 0.88 9.50
CA VAL A 73 -6.08 2.09 8.96
C VAL A 73 -4.75 1.72 8.31
N HIS A 74 -4.64 1.93 7.02
CA HIS A 74 -3.43 1.75 6.26
C HIS A 74 -2.76 3.11 6.01
N ALA A 75 -1.45 3.17 6.13
CA ALA A 75 -0.67 4.35 5.79
C ALA A 75 0.35 4.05 4.68
N ASP A 76 0.17 4.69 3.53
CA ASP A 76 1.14 4.64 2.44
C ASP A 76 2.38 5.48 2.77
N SER A 77 3.54 5.10 2.25
CA SER A 77 4.76 5.89 2.41
C SER A 77 4.71 7.23 1.68
N GLY A 78 3.98 7.28 0.56
CA GLY A 78 3.98 8.43 -0.35
C GLY A 78 5.20 8.50 -1.27
N GLY A 79 6.04 7.46 -1.30
CA GLY A 79 7.28 7.45 -2.09
C GLY A 79 7.06 7.71 -3.57
N LEU A 80 6.06 7.09 -4.19
CA LEU A 80 5.76 7.31 -5.60
C LEU A 80 5.39 8.77 -5.90
N GLN A 81 4.59 9.41 -5.04
CA GLN A 81 4.23 10.81 -5.21
C GLN A 81 5.44 11.72 -5.08
N MET A 82 6.36 11.43 -4.15
CA MET A 82 7.58 12.21 -3.98
C MET A 82 8.47 12.13 -5.20
N ILE A 83 8.71 10.92 -5.72
CA ILE A 83 9.49 10.71 -6.95
C ILE A 83 8.85 11.45 -8.14
N THR A 84 7.52 11.37 -8.30
CA THR A 84 6.83 12.04 -9.41
C THR A 84 6.83 13.56 -9.28
N LEU A 85 6.97 14.08 -8.08
CA LEU A 85 7.10 15.52 -7.80
C LEU A 85 8.55 16.01 -7.81
N GLY A 86 9.53 15.11 -7.99
CA GLY A 86 10.96 15.43 -7.97
C GLY A 86 11.43 15.87 -6.57
N LEU A 87 10.82 15.35 -5.52
CA LEU A 87 11.23 15.64 -4.15
C LEU A 87 12.29 14.63 -3.69
N ASP A 88 13.28 15.12 -2.97
CA ASP A 88 14.29 14.27 -2.35
C ASP A 88 13.68 13.50 -1.15
N ILE A 89 13.84 12.20 -1.15
CA ILE A 89 13.42 11.32 -0.06
C ILE A 89 14.58 11.19 0.91
N THR A 90 14.65 12.11 1.88
CA THR A 90 15.69 12.06 2.91
C THR A 90 15.33 11.10 4.03
N ASP A 91 16.33 10.69 4.81
CA ASP A 91 16.12 9.82 5.97
C ASP A 91 15.23 10.46 7.04
N GLU A 92 15.36 11.77 7.25
CA GLU A 92 14.51 12.50 8.19
C GLU A 92 13.04 12.52 7.73
N LEU A 93 12.80 12.51 6.43
CA LEU A 93 11.45 12.45 5.88
C LEU A 93 10.87 11.04 6.05
N LYS A 94 11.66 9.99 5.81
CA LYS A 94 11.26 8.61 6.07
C LYS A 94 10.89 8.42 7.53
N ASP A 95 11.70 8.92 8.46
CA ASP A 95 11.46 8.85 9.90
C ASP A 95 10.12 9.47 10.28
N LYS A 96 9.83 10.69 9.81
CA LYS A 96 8.56 11.37 10.08
C LYS A 96 7.35 10.57 9.59
N VAL A 97 7.47 9.92 8.42
CA VAL A 97 6.40 9.07 7.88
C VAL A 97 6.23 7.83 8.75
N TYR A 98 7.32 7.17 9.13
CA TYR A 98 7.28 5.98 9.98
C TYR A 98 6.77 6.29 11.39
N GLU A 99 7.14 7.43 12.00
CA GLU A 99 6.58 7.90 13.25
C GLU A 99 5.06 8.13 13.15
N ASN A 100 4.61 8.68 12.03
CA ASN A 100 3.18 8.87 11.77
C ASN A 100 2.46 7.52 11.63
N GLN A 101 3.02 6.58 10.88
CA GLN A 101 2.50 5.21 10.76
C GLN A 101 2.43 4.52 12.12
N ALA A 102 3.52 4.59 12.90
CA ALA A 102 3.60 4.02 14.24
C ALA A 102 2.48 4.50 15.16
N LYS A 103 2.09 5.76 15.03
CA LYS A 103 1.11 6.42 15.91
C LYS A 103 -0.34 6.17 15.51
N TYR A 104 -0.62 6.05 14.21
CA TYR A 104 -1.99 6.14 13.70
C TYR A 104 -2.44 4.98 12.83
N ALA A 105 -1.53 4.15 12.33
CA ALA A 105 -1.86 3.10 11.39
C ALA A 105 -1.82 1.70 12.04
N ASP A 106 -2.65 0.80 11.52
CA ASP A 106 -2.58 -0.64 11.80
C ASP A 106 -1.60 -1.32 10.83
N VAL A 107 -1.50 -0.76 9.61
CA VAL A 107 -0.62 -1.24 8.53
C VAL A 107 0.17 -0.06 7.97
N GLY A 108 1.49 -0.18 7.95
CA GLY A 108 2.41 0.81 7.36
C GLY A 108 3.11 0.27 6.12
N MET A 109 2.91 0.89 4.96
CA MET A 109 3.69 0.58 3.76
C MET A 109 5.10 1.15 3.91
N CYS A 110 6.13 0.34 3.64
CA CYS A 110 7.51 0.81 3.66
C CYS A 110 7.79 1.80 2.51
N PHE A 111 8.86 2.56 2.61
CA PHE A 111 9.42 3.22 1.42
C PHE A 111 10.08 2.16 0.55
N ASP A 112 9.58 2.00 -0.66
CA ASP A 112 10.17 1.15 -1.67
C ASP A 112 10.97 1.98 -2.68
N GLU A 113 12.11 1.44 -3.06
CA GLU A 113 12.88 1.97 -4.17
C GLU A 113 12.30 1.40 -5.46
N ILE A 114 11.79 2.24 -6.34
CA ILE A 114 11.07 1.77 -7.52
C ILE A 114 12.06 1.44 -8.64
N PRO A 115 12.13 0.19 -9.14
CA PRO A 115 13.10 -0.23 -10.13
C PRO A 115 12.75 0.23 -11.56
N VAL A 116 12.71 1.55 -11.77
CA VAL A 116 12.40 2.15 -13.07
C VAL A 116 13.44 3.18 -13.48
N LYS A 117 13.86 3.10 -14.73
CA LYS A 117 14.64 4.14 -15.39
C LYS A 117 13.67 5.16 -16.00
N VAL A 118 13.95 6.44 -15.79
CA VAL A 118 13.27 7.53 -16.47
C VAL A 118 14.13 7.95 -17.66
N ALA A 119 13.55 8.02 -18.85
CA ALA A 119 14.29 8.45 -20.03
C ALA A 119 14.78 9.90 -19.87
N ASP A 120 16.06 10.15 -20.21
CA ASP A 120 16.68 11.45 -20.11
C ASP A 120 15.85 12.56 -20.78
N GLY A 121 15.68 13.67 -20.09
CA GLY A 121 14.97 14.85 -20.56
C GLY A 121 13.45 14.83 -20.36
N ARG A 122 12.89 13.82 -19.70
CA ARG A 122 11.47 13.76 -19.35
C ARG A 122 11.25 13.77 -17.85
N SER A 123 11.31 14.91 -17.24
CA SER A 123 10.85 15.13 -15.86
C SER A 123 9.32 15.35 -15.83
N GLU A 124 8.53 14.52 -16.51
CA GLU A 124 7.13 14.82 -16.67
C GLU A 124 6.27 14.07 -15.68
N ARG A 125 5.53 14.85 -14.94
CA ARG A 125 4.65 14.54 -13.84
C ARG A 125 3.64 13.41 -14.07
N ASN A 126 3.45 12.93 -15.33
CA ASN A 126 2.44 11.93 -15.64
C ASN A 126 2.81 11.00 -16.81
N ASP A 127 4.03 11.01 -17.31
CA ASP A 127 4.37 10.16 -18.46
C ASP A 127 4.90 8.80 -18.05
N THR A 128 3.97 7.83 -17.92
CA THR A 128 4.30 6.42 -17.77
C THR A 128 4.97 5.83 -19.02
N LYS A 129 4.92 6.53 -20.17
CA LYS A 129 5.47 6.06 -21.44
C LYS A 129 6.99 6.15 -21.54
N GLY A 130 7.63 6.93 -20.65
CA GLY A 130 9.09 7.06 -20.60
C GLY A 130 9.77 6.21 -19.54
N ARG A 131 9.05 5.34 -18.85
CA ARG A 131 9.59 4.49 -17.79
C ARG A 131 9.88 3.09 -18.32
N SER A 132 11.06 2.60 -18.07
CA SER A 132 11.43 1.21 -18.34
C SER A 132 11.91 0.54 -17.05
N PHE A 133 11.72 -0.77 -16.97
CA PHE A 133 12.22 -1.56 -15.86
C PHE A 133 13.75 -1.51 -15.80
N ASP A 134 14.30 -1.14 -14.64
CA ASP A 134 15.74 -1.07 -14.42
C ASP A 134 16.28 -2.39 -13.89
N LYS A 135 16.73 -3.24 -14.80
CA LYS A 135 17.35 -4.53 -14.46
C LYS A 135 18.74 -4.39 -13.86
N ASP A 136 19.49 -3.35 -14.24
CA ASP A 136 20.89 -3.21 -13.87
C ASP A 136 21.07 -2.87 -12.40
N ASN A 137 20.14 -2.11 -11.82
CA ASN A 137 20.16 -1.69 -10.41
C ASN A 137 19.09 -2.39 -9.58
N PHE A 138 18.46 -3.44 -10.08
CA PHE A 138 17.31 -4.09 -9.47
C PHE A 138 17.60 -4.61 -8.05
N GLU A 139 18.72 -5.32 -7.88
CA GLU A 139 19.15 -5.82 -6.58
C GLU A 139 19.42 -4.68 -5.58
N ASP A 140 20.10 -3.62 -6.01
CA ASP A 140 20.39 -2.46 -5.16
C ASP A 140 19.11 -1.79 -4.66
N TYR A 141 18.11 -1.62 -5.52
CA TYR A 141 16.80 -1.09 -5.13
C TYR A 141 16.08 -2.01 -4.14
N ALA A 142 16.11 -3.32 -4.36
CA ALA A 142 15.49 -4.27 -3.45
C ALA A 142 16.15 -4.25 -2.06
N ARG A 143 17.49 -4.26 -2.01
CA ARG A 143 18.25 -4.18 -0.76
C ARG A 143 17.99 -2.87 -0.01
N LYS A 144 17.97 -1.74 -0.70
CA LYS A 144 17.58 -0.44 -0.10
C LYS A 144 16.16 -0.46 0.46
N THR A 145 15.23 -1.12 -0.23
CA THR A 145 13.88 -1.33 0.29
C THR A 145 13.91 -2.16 1.57
N GLY A 146 14.72 -3.21 1.63
CA GLY A 146 14.92 -3.99 2.86
C GLY A 146 15.49 -3.16 4.02
N GLN A 147 16.45 -2.30 3.74
CA GLN A 147 17.02 -1.36 4.73
C GLN A 147 15.97 -0.35 5.22
N ASN A 148 15.08 0.11 4.34
CA ASN A 148 13.96 0.97 4.72
C ASN A 148 12.95 0.25 5.64
N ILE A 149 12.68 -1.04 5.41
CA ILE A 149 11.84 -1.87 6.30
C ILE A 149 12.49 -2.03 7.67
N LYS A 150 13.79 -2.32 7.70
CA LYS A 150 14.53 -2.41 8.95
C LYS A 150 14.41 -1.11 9.74
N ARG A 151 14.65 0.04 9.11
CA ARG A 151 14.49 1.37 9.72
C ARG A 151 13.06 1.60 10.22
N GLN A 152 12.05 1.22 9.46
CA GLN A 152 10.64 1.30 9.86
C GLN A 152 10.36 0.50 11.13
N LEU A 153 10.86 -0.72 11.21
CA LEU A 153 10.73 -1.59 12.39
C LEU A 153 11.43 -1.01 13.63
N GLU A 154 12.63 -0.43 13.47
CA GLU A 154 13.35 0.26 14.54
C GLU A 154 12.54 1.44 15.11
N ILE A 155 11.90 2.21 14.23
CA ILE A 155 11.03 3.32 14.64
C ILE A 155 9.77 2.80 15.33
N PHE A 156 9.16 1.74 14.81
CA PHE A 156 7.99 1.13 15.42
C PHE A 156 8.30 0.61 16.83
N ASP A 157 9.49 0.04 17.07
CA ASP A 157 9.94 -0.37 18.39
C ASP A 157 10.11 0.80 19.33
N LYS A 158 10.77 1.86 18.88
CA LYS A 158 10.95 3.09 19.67
C LYS A 158 9.62 3.69 20.13
N HIS A 159 8.56 3.52 19.36
CA HIS A 159 7.22 4.03 19.66
C HIS A 159 6.28 2.98 20.27
N GLU A 160 6.77 1.78 20.60
CA GLU A 160 5.96 0.65 21.11
C GLU A 160 4.72 0.39 20.25
N SER A 161 4.88 0.53 18.93
CA SER A 161 3.77 0.50 17.99
C SER A 161 3.32 -0.91 17.68
N THR A 162 2.01 -1.08 17.54
CA THR A 162 1.38 -2.32 17.04
C THR A 162 1.19 -2.32 15.52
N CYS A 163 1.55 -1.23 14.84
CA CYS A 163 1.51 -1.12 13.39
C CYS A 163 2.40 -2.20 12.74
N LYS A 164 1.88 -2.83 11.70
CA LYS A 164 2.60 -3.89 11.00
C LYS A 164 3.13 -3.40 9.66
N PRO A 165 4.44 -3.51 9.43
CA PRO A 165 5.02 -3.19 8.14
C PRO A 165 4.52 -4.13 7.04
N PHE A 166 4.18 -3.58 5.89
CA PHE A 166 3.98 -4.35 4.66
C PHE A 166 5.17 -4.17 3.73
N VAL A 167 5.67 -5.30 3.25
CA VAL A 167 6.78 -5.36 2.30
C VAL A 167 6.24 -5.05 0.91
N ILE A 168 6.67 -3.95 0.29
CA ILE A 168 6.28 -3.64 -1.08
C ILE A 168 7.17 -4.42 -2.04
N LEU A 169 6.55 -5.28 -2.84
CA LEU A 169 7.23 -6.06 -3.87
C LEU A 169 7.13 -5.36 -5.21
N GLN A 170 8.24 -5.29 -5.92
CA GLN A 170 8.35 -4.73 -7.26
C GLN A 170 8.92 -5.76 -8.23
N GLY A 171 8.44 -5.73 -9.46
CA GLY A 171 8.89 -6.65 -10.51
C GLY A 171 8.08 -6.50 -11.79
N ASN A 172 8.44 -7.23 -12.83
CA ASN A 172 7.72 -7.26 -14.10
C ASN A 172 7.22 -8.67 -14.49
N ASP A 173 7.64 -9.70 -13.75
CA ASP A 173 7.22 -11.09 -13.85
C ASP A 173 7.34 -11.78 -12.49
N ILE A 174 6.93 -13.04 -12.39
CA ILE A 174 6.94 -13.78 -11.13
C ILE A 174 8.36 -13.93 -10.57
N ASP A 175 9.33 -14.22 -11.42
CA ASP A 175 10.71 -14.46 -10.99
C ASP A 175 11.33 -13.20 -10.39
N THR A 176 11.10 -12.04 -11.00
CA THR A 176 11.60 -10.77 -10.47
C THR A 176 10.89 -10.35 -9.18
N TYR A 177 9.60 -10.62 -9.02
CA TYR A 177 8.92 -10.38 -7.73
C TYR A 177 9.47 -11.27 -6.61
N MET A 178 9.82 -12.52 -6.94
CA MET A 178 10.40 -13.44 -5.96
C MET A 178 11.83 -13.05 -5.59
N GLN A 179 12.66 -12.72 -6.58
CA GLN A 179 14.03 -12.23 -6.34
C GLN A 179 14.03 -10.94 -5.51
N TRP A 180 13.10 -10.03 -5.80
CA TRP A 180 12.93 -8.82 -5.01
C TRP A 180 12.65 -9.13 -3.54
N TYR A 181 11.74 -10.06 -3.28
CA TYR A 181 11.43 -10.51 -1.94
C TYR A 181 12.66 -11.10 -1.23
N GLU A 182 13.41 -11.96 -1.91
CA GLU A 182 14.61 -12.60 -1.37
C GLU A 182 15.63 -11.53 -0.96
N TYR A 183 15.96 -10.59 -1.82
CA TYR A 183 16.90 -9.51 -1.52
C TYR A 183 16.45 -8.62 -0.36
N ILE A 184 15.17 -8.33 -0.26
CA ILE A 184 14.62 -7.60 0.89
C ILE A 184 14.83 -8.40 2.18
N MET A 185 14.50 -9.69 2.17
CA MET A 185 14.54 -10.51 3.38
C MET A 185 15.98 -10.80 3.85
N GLU A 186 16.98 -10.68 2.99
CA GLU A 186 18.38 -10.72 3.39
C GLU A 186 18.81 -9.50 4.22
N GLU A 187 18.16 -8.35 4.02
CA GLU A 187 18.47 -7.12 4.77
C GLU A 187 17.69 -7.03 6.11
N VAL A 188 16.55 -7.73 6.23
CA VAL A 188 15.72 -7.74 7.43
C VAL A 188 16.16 -8.87 8.36
N PRO A 189 16.49 -8.61 9.65
CA PRO A 189 16.86 -9.64 10.60
C PRO A 189 15.80 -10.75 10.71
N ASN A 190 16.24 -12.02 10.73
CA ASN A 190 15.34 -13.18 10.74
C ASN A 190 14.31 -13.14 11.89
N GLU A 191 14.72 -12.68 13.05
CA GLU A 191 13.86 -12.53 14.23
C GLU A 191 12.72 -11.51 14.03
N TRP A 192 12.85 -10.63 13.02
CA TRP A 192 11.84 -9.62 12.69
C TRP A 192 10.87 -10.05 11.59
N HIS A 193 11.12 -11.16 10.91
CA HIS A 193 10.25 -11.65 9.84
C HIS A 193 8.82 -11.90 10.33
N THR A 194 8.65 -12.37 11.57
CA THR A 194 7.33 -12.61 12.18
C THR A 194 6.56 -11.33 12.51
N ARG A 195 7.21 -10.18 12.45
CA ARG A 195 6.61 -8.87 12.72
C ARG A 195 5.99 -8.24 11.47
N LEU A 196 6.37 -8.73 10.30
CA LEU A 196 5.82 -8.27 9.04
C LEU A 196 4.34 -8.65 8.94
N GLY A 197 3.51 -7.72 8.52
CA GLY A 197 2.06 -7.91 8.42
C GLY A 197 1.61 -8.58 7.14
N GLY A 198 2.45 -8.51 6.11
CA GLY A 198 2.15 -9.04 4.79
C GLY A 198 2.96 -8.40 3.68
N VAL A 199 2.52 -8.58 2.47
CA VAL A 199 3.14 -8.00 1.27
C VAL A 199 2.17 -7.11 0.51
N ALA A 200 2.71 -6.11 -0.18
CA ALA A 200 1.97 -5.26 -1.09
C ALA A 200 2.56 -5.36 -2.50
N LEU A 201 1.72 -5.59 -3.50
CA LEU A 201 2.17 -5.65 -4.88
C LEU A 201 2.23 -4.25 -5.48
N GLY A 202 3.42 -3.77 -5.74
CA GLY A 202 3.69 -2.58 -6.52
C GLY A 202 3.33 -2.79 -7.99
N ALA A 203 3.04 -1.69 -8.68
CA ALA A 203 2.57 -1.72 -10.06
C ALA A 203 3.47 -0.94 -11.03
N ALA A 204 4.48 -0.26 -10.50
CA ALA A 204 5.21 0.75 -11.27
C ALA A 204 5.94 0.18 -12.49
N ALA A 205 6.40 -1.08 -12.42
CA ALA A 205 7.15 -1.73 -13.49
C ALA A 205 6.27 -2.49 -14.50
N LEU A 206 5.03 -2.84 -14.13
CA LEU A 206 4.13 -3.62 -15.00
C LEU A 206 3.33 -2.78 -16.00
N GLY A 207 3.34 -1.45 -15.86
CA GLY A 207 2.49 -0.60 -16.69
C GLY A 207 1.01 -0.67 -16.31
N THR A 208 0.16 -0.19 -17.21
CA THR A 208 -1.31 -0.13 -17.02
C THR A 208 -2.03 -0.77 -18.20
N GLY A 209 -3.03 -1.60 -17.92
CA GLY A 209 -3.85 -2.23 -18.94
C GLY A 209 -4.48 -3.54 -18.46
N THR A 210 -5.37 -4.09 -19.27
CA THR A 210 -6.08 -5.33 -18.91
C THR A 210 -5.14 -6.53 -18.80
N LEU A 211 -4.16 -6.62 -19.68
CA LEU A 211 -3.19 -7.72 -19.67
C LEU A 211 -2.28 -7.64 -18.43
N GLU A 212 -1.87 -6.45 -18.09
CA GLU A 212 -1.05 -6.18 -16.91
C GLU A 212 -1.80 -6.48 -15.61
N ASP A 213 -3.10 -6.15 -15.55
CA ASP A 213 -3.95 -6.51 -14.41
C ASP A 213 -4.13 -8.04 -14.28
N ILE A 214 -4.27 -8.77 -15.40
CA ILE A 214 -4.33 -10.24 -15.40
C ILE A 214 -3.02 -10.85 -14.94
N LYS A 215 -1.89 -10.37 -15.45
CA LYS A 215 -0.55 -10.80 -15.03
C LYS A 215 -0.34 -10.59 -13.53
N ARG A 216 -0.73 -9.43 -13.03
CA ARG A 216 -0.62 -9.11 -11.61
C ARG A 216 -1.49 -10.01 -10.73
N GLY A 217 -2.71 -10.32 -11.18
CA GLY A 217 -3.58 -11.29 -10.52
C GLY A 217 -2.95 -12.68 -10.45
N PHE A 218 -2.28 -13.12 -11.52
CA PHE A 218 -1.53 -14.37 -11.53
C PHE A 218 -0.33 -14.33 -10.57
N ILE A 219 0.47 -13.28 -10.61
CA ILE A 219 1.61 -13.08 -9.69
C ILE A 219 1.11 -13.12 -8.24
N ALA A 220 0.01 -12.43 -7.93
CA ALA A 220 -0.59 -12.43 -6.61
C ALA A 220 -0.92 -13.85 -6.13
N SER A 221 -1.47 -14.71 -6.99
CA SER A 221 -1.81 -16.09 -6.63
C SER A 221 -0.56 -16.95 -6.40
N GLU A 222 0.50 -16.75 -7.17
CA GLU A 222 1.76 -17.49 -6.96
C GLU A 222 2.46 -17.07 -5.66
N ILE A 223 2.48 -15.77 -5.36
CA ILE A 223 3.02 -15.26 -4.09
C ILE A 223 2.21 -15.81 -2.91
N ALA A 224 0.88 -15.81 -3.01
CA ALA A 224 0.01 -16.33 -1.96
C ALA A 224 0.28 -17.80 -1.62
N LYS A 225 0.65 -18.63 -2.60
CA LYS A 225 1.00 -20.05 -2.39
C LYS A 225 2.31 -20.24 -1.60
N MET A 226 3.20 -19.29 -1.67
CA MET A 226 4.54 -19.39 -1.08
C MET A 226 4.57 -18.88 0.36
N TRP A 227 3.56 -18.14 0.77
CA TRP A 227 3.48 -17.58 2.12
C TRP A 227 2.69 -18.52 3.05
N PRO A 228 3.09 -18.65 4.32
CA PRO A 228 2.31 -19.43 5.30
C PRO A 228 0.88 -18.86 5.42
N GLN A 229 -0.11 -19.67 5.08
CA GLN A 229 -1.51 -19.25 4.87
C GLN A 229 -2.23 -18.67 6.08
N ASP A 230 -1.68 -18.83 7.27
CA ASP A 230 -2.32 -18.41 8.51
C ASP A 230 -2.07 -16.96 8.90
N LYS A 231 -1.16 -16.23 8.19
CA LYS A 231 -0.72 -14.90 8.61
C LYS A 231 -0.54 -13.86 7.49
N MET A 232 -0.78 -14.20 6.23
CA MET A 232 -0.49 -13.28 5.16
C MET A 232 -1.67 -12.38 4.81
N HIS A 233 -1.40 -11.08 4.83
CA HIS A 233 -2.21 -10.13 4.10
C HIS A 233 -1.52 -9.77 2.78
N LEU A 234 -2.22 -9.99 1.67
CA LEU A 234 -1.78 -9.57 0.35
C LEU A 234 -2.52 -8.28 -0.03
N HIS A 235 -1.80 -7.19 -0.14
CA HIS A 235 -2.33 -5.91 -0.60
C HIS A 235 -1.97 -5.68 -2.07
N VAL A 236 -2.92 -5.26 -2.88
CA VAL A 236 -2.67 -4.93 -4.28
C VAL A 236 -2.83 -3.43 -4.48
N LEU A 237 -1.72 -2.76 -4.75
CA LEU A 237 -1.68 -1.31 -4.92
C LEU A 237 -2.32 -0.88 -6.25
N GLY A 238 -3.00 0.26 -6.24
CA GLY A 238 -3.48 0.92 -7.45
C GLY A 238 -4.71 0.28 -8.10
N ILE A 239 -5.49 -0.52 -7.39
CA ILE A 239 -6.76 -1.08 -7.88
C ILE A 239 -7.87 -0.07 -7.64
N GLY A 240 -8.15 0.77 -8.62
CA GLY A 240 -9.14 1.83 -8.53
C GLY A 240 -10.49 1.55 -9.23
N SER A 241 -10.73 0.33 -9.73
CA SER A 241 -11.99 0.00 -10.40
C SER A 241 -12.34 -1.47 -10.29
N ILE A 242 -13.65 -1.77 -10.34
CA ILE A 242 -14.18 -3.15 -10.33
C ILE A 242 -13.55 -3.98 -11.46
N ARG A 243 -13.39 -3.42 -12.65
CA ARG A 243 -12.76 -4.10 -13.78
C ARG A 243 -11.36 -4.60 -13.44
N ARG A 244 -10.56 -3.79 -12.75
CA ARG A 244 -9.21 -4.16 -12.33
C ARG A 244 -9.18 -5.17 -11.18
N MET A 245 -10.28 -5.28 -10.42
CA MET A 245 -10.45 -6.27 -9.35
C MET A 245 -10.80 -7.67 -9.88
N LEU A 246 -11.38 -7.78 -11.09
CA LEU A 246 -11.90 -9.05 -11.59
C LEU A 246 -10.89 -10.21 -11.55
N PRO A 247 -9.61 -10.08 -11.95
CA PRO A 247 -8.66 -11.18 -11.87
C PRO A 247 -8.48 -11.72 -10.46
N TYR A 248 -8.48 -10.84 -9.47
CA TYR A 248 -8.33 -11.22 -8.06
C TYR A 248 -9.58 -11.89 -7.51
N LEU A 249 -10.76 -11.41 -7.89
CA LEU A 249 -12.04 -12.03 -7.51
C LEU A 249 -12.17 -13.43 -8.08
N VAL A 250 -11.77 -13.63 -9.33
CA VAL A 250 -11.76 -14.97 -9.99
C VAL A 250 -10.81 -15.91 -9.24
N ASN A 251 -9.61 -15.43 -8.90
CA ASN A 251 -8.62 -16.24 -8.18
C ASN A 251 -9.13 -16.61 -6.78
N LEU A 252 -9.72 -15.66 -6.06
CA LEU A 252 -10.32 -15.89 -4.75
C LEU A 252 -11.46 -16.93 -4.84
N GLN A 253 -12.34 -16.80 -5.82
CA GLN A 253 -13.45 -17.73 -6.04
C GLN A 253 -12.98 -19.15 -6.36
N ASN A 254 -11.84 -19.27 -7.03
CA ASN A 254 -11.21 -20.55 -7.36
C ASN A 254 -10.29 -21.09 -6.26
N GLY A 255 -10.23 -20.45 -5.10
CA GLY A 255 -9.42 -20.89 -3.98
C GLY A 255 -7.91 -20.79 -4.22
N LEU A 256 -7.48 -19.82 -5.03
CA LEU A 256 -6.07 -19.57 -5.32
C LEU A 256 -5.41 -18.62 -4.32
N TYR A 257 -6.14 -18.13 -3.34
CA TYR A 257 -5.66 -17.34 -2.21
C TYR A 257 -6.04 -17.99 -0.90
#